data_b6696aeeb651f1f7106c9bdb55ce73b5
#
_entry.id   b6696aeeb651f1f7106c9bdb55ce73b5
#
_cell.length_a   1.000
_cell.length_b   1.000
_cell.length_c   1.000
_cell.angle_alpha   90.00
_cell.angle_beta   90.00
_cell.angle_gamma   90.00
#
_symmetry.space_group_name_H-M   'P 1'
#
loop_
_entity.id
_entity.type
_entity.pdbx_description
1 polymer ?
#
loop_
_entity_poly.entity_id
_entity_poly.type
_entity_poly.pdbx_seq_one_letter_code
_entity_poly.pdbx_strand_id
1 'polypeptide(L)'
;SRTPIRQALQKLEGDDLIVDAGAGKSYQVSPITEDGIIDLFDAREGIEVAAVRIALEKGIDETRLIELERINRNMEDANIAGRIKENFEADQQFHDYLVNLSRNKKLIRFHESLLLQCRRVRMISYLERKYQDKAYRDHQMILEGLKSGDSRLAQQALAEHIETARLDYLXXXXXYEGEEYNRGFWDASLFPLKNTSSSRCLGYF
;
A
#
# COMPACT_ATOMS: atom_id res chain seq x y z
N SER A 1 25.13 13.05 15.90
CA SER A 1 25.38 11.90 16.78
C SER A 1 25.16 10.59 16.03
N ARG A 2 25.97 9.57 16.34
CA ARG A 2 25.84 8.21 15.72
C ARG A 2 24.61 7.46 16.22
N THR A 3 24.13 7.79 17.42
CA THR A 3 23.00 7.08 18.05
C THR A 3 21.69 7.21 17.26
N PRO A 4 21.22 8.41 16.88
CA PRO A 4 19.97 8.50 16.10
C PRO A 4 20.07 7.85 14.72
N ILE A 5 21.25 7.91 14.08
CA ILE A 5 21.45 7.22 12.78
C ILE A 5 21.30 5.70 12.97
N ARG A 6 21.93 5.15 14.00
CA ARG A 6 21.85 3.72 14.29
C ARG A 6 20.40 3.28 14.59
N GLN A 7 19.68 4.08 15.38
CA GLN A 7 18.27 3.81 15.69
C GLN A 7 17.38 3.84 14.43
N ALA A 8 17.61 4.81 13.52
CA ALA A 8 16.91 4.91 12.26
C ALA A 8 17.17 3.68 11.38
N LEU A 9 18.43 3.25 11.28
CA LEU A 9 18.80 2.06 10.49
C LEU A 9 18.17 0.80 11.09
N GLN A 10 18.21 0.63 12.42
CA GLN A 10 17.57 -0.51 13.09
C GLN A 10 16.07 -0.52 12.86
N LYS A 11 15.42 0.64 12.81
CA LYS A 11 14.00 0.72 12.49
C LYS A 11 13.73 0.29 11.04
N LEU A 12 14.50 0.83 10.08
CA LEU A 12 14.35 0.47 8.66
C LEU A 12 14.60 -1.02 8.43
N GLU A 13 15.57 -1.61 9.15
CA GLU A 13 15.85 -3.05 9.11
C GLU A 13 14.68 -3.85 9.70
N GLY A 14 14.12 -3.40 10.82
CA GLY A 14 12.95 -4.02 11.45
C GLY A 14 11.68 -3.90 10.62
N ASP A 15 11.62 -2.91 9.72
CA ASP A 15 10.51 -2.73 8.76
C ASP A 15 10.80 -3.43 7.40
N ASP A 16 11.87 -4.23 7.31
CA ASP A 16 12.33 -4.98 6.11
C ASP A 16 12.62 -4.07 4.90
N LEU A 17 12.98 -2.80 5.14
CA LEU A 17 13.30 -1.85 4.07
C LEU A 17 14.76 -1.88 3.68
N ILE A 18 15.63 -2.30 4.61
CA ILE A 18 17.06 -2.48 4.38
C ILE A 18 17.52 -3.78 5.02
N VAL A 19 18.62 -4.34 4.50
CA VAL A 19 19.28 -5.53 5.06
C VAL A 19 20.78 -5.25 5.26
N ASP A 20 21.39 -5.94 6.21
CA ASP A 20 22.85 -5.89 6.39
C ASP A 20 23.52 -6.51 5.13
N ALA A 21 24.41 -5.77 4.52
CA ALA A 21 25.15 -6.22 3.33
C ALA A 21 26.30 -7.18 3.63
N GLY A 22 26.42 -7.66 4.86
CA GLY A 22 27.31 -8.77 5.24
C GLY A 22 28.76 -8.42 5.58
N ALA A 23 29.20 -7.19 5.43
CA ALA A 23 30.53 -6.76 5.83
C ALA A 23 30.56 -6.10 7.23
N GLY A 24 29.44 -6.20 7.96
CA GLY A 24 29.31 -5.73 9.33
C GLY A 24 29.25 -4.21 9.51
N LYS A 25 29.18 -3.45 8.44
CA LYS A 25 29.20 -1.97 8.51
C LYS A 25 28.38 -1.25 7.44
N SER A 26 27.68 -1.99 6.61
CA SER A 26 26.90 -1.37 5.53
C SER A 26 25.51 -1.97 5.44
N TYR A 27 24.57 -1.16 5.01
CA TYR A 27 23.20 -1.60 4.71
C TYR A 27 22.93 -1.42 3.21
N GLN A 28 22.10 -2.26 2.69
CA GLN A 28 21.55 -2.09 1.34
C GLN A 28 20.04 -2.13 1.39
N VAL A 29 19.39 -1.55 0.40
CA VAL A 29 17.92 -1.61 0.27
C VAL A 29 17.54 -3.08 0.08
N SER A 30 16.55 -3.55 0.84
CA SER A 30 16.06 -4.94 0.75
C SER A 30 15.63 -5.24 -0.69
N PRO A 31 16.05 -6.35 -1.29
CA PRO A 31 15.55 -6.71 -2.62
C PRO A 31 14.04 -6.97 -2.57
N ILE A 32 13.35 -6.65 -3.65
CA ILE A 32 11.97 -7.09 -3.84
C ILE A 32 12.05 -8.46 -4.53
N THR A 33 11.52 -9.48 -3.89
CA THR A 33 11.54 -10.86 -4.37
C THR A 33 10.13 -11.38 -4.55
N GLU A 34 9.97 -12.44 -5.36
CA GLU A 34 8.66 -13.10 -5.53
C GLU A 34 8.10 -13.55 -4.17
N ASP A 35 8.89 -14.26 -3.38
CA ASP A 35 8.47 -14.71 -2.05
C ASP A 35 8.08 -13.53 -1.15
N GLY A 36 8.86 -12.44 -1.21
CA GLY A 36 8.55 -11.22 -0.44
C GLY A 36 7.24 -10.56 -0.87
N ILE A 37 6.91 -10.59 -2.17
CA ILE A 37 5.61 -10.10 -2.67
C ILE A 37 4.49 -11.01 -2.15
N ILE A 38 4.66 -12.33 -2.25
CA ILE A 38 3.67 -13.30 -1.78
C ILE A 38 3.40 -13.09 -0.29
N ASP A 39 4.43 -13.10 0.54
CA ASP A 39 4.31 -12.93 2.00
C ASP A 39 3.61 -11.60 2.36
N LEU A 40 3.99 -10.51 1.67
CA LEU A 40 3.41 -9.18 1.91
C LEU A 40 1.92 -9.14 1.57
N PHE A 41 1.52 -9.74 0.46
CA PHE A 41 0.13 -9.73 0.01
C PHE A 41 -0.74 -10.68 0.83
N ASP A 42 -0.21 -11.82 1.28
CA ASP A 42 -0.90 -12.72 2.22
C ASP A 42 -1.16 -12.01 3.56
N ALA A 43 -0.17 -11.26 4.06
CA ALA A 43 -0.32 -10.45 5.28
C ALA A 43 -1.36 -9.34 5.09
N ARG A 44 -1.33 -8.65 3.94
CA ARG A 44 -2.31 -7.61 3.59
C ARG A 44 -3.72 -8.17 3.58
N GLU A 45 -3.93 -9.27 2.86
CA GLU A 45 -5.24 -9.92 2.78
C GLU A 45 -5.77 -10.26 4.17
N GLY A 46 -4.96 -10.93 4.99
CA GLY A 46 -5.35 -11.30 6.34
C GLY A 46 -5.78 -10.11 7.19
N ILE A 47 -5.07 -9.00 7.11
CA ILE A 47 -5.36 -7.79 7.88
C ILE A 47 -6.59 -7.06 7.33
N GLU A 48 -6.63 -6.82 6.01
CA GLU A 48 -7.65 -5.98 5.39
C GLU A 48 -9.02 -6.67 5.38
N VAL A 49 -9.06 -7.96 5.05
CA VAL A 49 -10.31 -8.76 5.05
C VAL A 49 -10.87 -8.86 6.48
N ALA A 50 -10.02 -9.10 7.48
CA ALA A 50 -10.46 -9.10 8.88
C ALA A 50 -10.99 -7.72 9.30
N ALA A 51 -10.36 -6.64 8.83
CA ALA A 51 -10.81 -5.27 9.13
C ALA A 51 -12.21 -5.00 8.54
N VAL A 52 -12.46 -5.41 7.30
CA VAL A 52 -13.77 -5.28 6.63
C VAL A 52 -14.85 -6.02 7.43
N ARG A 53 -14.60 -7.27 7.80
CA ARG A 53 -15.55 -8.04 8.60
C ARG A 53 -15.90 -7.32 9.92
N ILE A 54 -14.88 -6.89 10.66
CA ILE A 54 -15.05 -6.20 11.95
C ILE A 54 -15.77 -4.85 11.76
N ALA A 55 -15.48 -4.12 10.69
CA ALA A 55 -16.14 -2.85 10.39
C ALA A 55 -17.65 -3.06 10.22
N LEU A 56 -18.04 -4.07 9.45
CA LEU A 56 -19.46 -4.40 9.23
C LEU A 56 -20.14 -4.89 10.51
N GLU A 57 -19.47 -5.71 11.31
CA GLU A 57 -20.00 -6.16 12.62
C GLU A 57 -20.27 -4.99 13.58
N LYS A 58 -19.45 -3.93 13.52
CA LYS A 58 -19.59 -2.74 14.36
C LYS A 58 -20.57 -1.70 13.78
N GLY A 59 -20.94 -1.86 12.53
CA GLY A 59 -21.74 -0.89 11.80
C GLY A 59 -20.89 0.25 11.24
N ILE A 60 -21.10 0.54 9.97
CA ILE A 60 -20.45 1.65 9.25
C ILE A 60 -21.50 2.72 9.01
N ASP A 61 -21.27 3.92 9.49
CA ASP A 61 -22.19 5.03 9.25
C ASP A 61 -22.08 5.53 7.79
N GLU A 62 -23.17 6.10 7.31
CA GLU A 62 -23.30 6.59 5.94
C GLU A 62 -22.20 7.60 5.56
N THR A 63 -21.85 8.48 6.49
CA THR A 63 -20.82 9.51 6.27
C THR A 63 -19.48 8.86 5.90
N ARG A 64 -19.15 7.75 6.56
CA ARG A 64 -17.90 7.00 6.29
C ARG A 64 -17.93 6.30 4.94
N LEU A 65 -19.09 5.78 4.54
CA LEU A 65 -19.25 5.17 3.22
C LEU A 65 -19.10 6.23 2.11
N ILE A 66 -19.70 7.40 2.31
CA ILE A 66 -19.58 8.55 1.38
C ILE A 66 -18.11 8.97 1.24
N GLU A 67 -17.38 9.02 2.35
CA GLU A 67 -15.96 9.40 2.32
C GLU A 67 -15.11 8.35 1.57
N LEU A 68 -15.34 7.07 1.83
CA LEU A 68 -14.62 6.00 1.12
C LEU A 68 -14.92 6.05 -0.39
N GLU A 69 -16.16 6.29 -0.75
CA GLU A 69 -16.59 6.48 -2.14
C GLU A 69 -15.91 7.70 -2.79
N ARG A 70 -15.80 8.81 -2.03
CA ARG A 70 -15.10 10.00 -2.49
C ARG A 70 -13.62 9.70 -2.79
N ILE A 71 -12.97 8.95 -1.91
CA ILE A 71 -11.56 8.53 -2.11
C ILE A 71 -11.45 7.71 -3.41
N ASN A 72 -12.36 6.77 -3.63
CA ASN A 72 -12.35 5.96 -4.86
C ASN A 72 -12.59 6.81 -6.12
N ARG A 73 -13.49 7.81 -6.06
CA ARG A 73 -13.71 8.74 -7.18
C ARG A 73 -12.44 9.56 -7.48
N ASN A 74 -11.73 10.02 -6.44
CA ASN A 74 -10.46 10.74 -6.63
C ASN A 74 -9.44 9.88 -7.41
N MET A 75 -9.42 8.58 -7.14
CA MET A 75 -8.58 7.62 -7.85
C MET A 75 -8.94 7.58 -9.34
N GLU A 76 -10.23 7.47 -9.66
CA GLU A 76 -10.72 7.48 -11.06
C GLU A 76 -10.38 8.80 -11.77
N ASP A 77 -10.66 9.92 -11.13
CA ASP A 77 -10.39 11.26 -11.69
C ASP A 77 -8.88 11.45 -11.96
N ALA A 78 -8.04 10.96 -11.07
CA ALA A 78 -6.58 11.00 -11.25
C ALA A 78 -6.15 10.11 -12.42
N ASN A 79 -6.74 8.93 -12.55
CA ASN A 79 -6.45 7.99 -13.64
C ASN A 79 -6.85 8.60 -15.00
N ILE A 80 -8.07 9.12 -15.12
CA ILE A 80 -8.58 9.76 -16.35
C ILE A 80 -7.66 10.92 -16.77
N ALA A 81 -7.21 11.69 -15.80
CA ALA A 81 -6.34 12.86 -16.02
C ALA A 81 -4.86 12.48 -16.23
N GLY A 82 -4.49 11.20 -16.16
CA GLY A 82 -3.11 10.74 -16.27
C GLY A 82 -2.21 11.16 -15.10
N ARG A 83 -2.80 11.49 -13.95
CA ARG A 83 -2.07 11.90 -12.73
C ARG A 83 -1.71 10.67 -11.88
N ILE A 84 -0.69 9.96 -12.34
CA ILE A 84 -0.32 8.64 -11.82
C ILE A 84 -0.04 8.67 -10.30
N LYS A 85 0.71 9.68 -9.84
CA LYS A 85 1.03 9.82 -8.41
C LYS A 85 -0.23 9.98 -7.56
N GLU A 86 -1.17 10.83 -8.01
CA GLU A 86 -2.42 11.07 -7.28
C GLU A 86 -3.32 9.83 -7.29
N ASN A 87 -3.34 9.09 -8.40
CA ASN A 87 -4.03 7.79 -8.47
C ASN A 87 -3.48 6.83 -7.42
N PHE A 88 -2.15 6.68 -7.36
CA PHE A 88 -1.46 5.83 -6.40
C PHE A 88 -1.76 6.25 -4.94
N GLU A 89 -1.73 7.56 -4.65
CA GLU A 89 -2.03 8.08 -3.32
C GLU A 89 -3.49 7.84 -2.93
N ALA A 90 -4.43 7.95 -3.88
CA ALA A 90 -5.85 7.69 -3.64
C ALA A 90 -6.10 6.19 -3.38
N ASP A 91 -5.45 5.30 -4.14
CA ASP A 91 -5.50 3.85 -3.91
C ASP A 91 -5.02 3.51 -2.48
N GLN A 92 -3.88 4.07 -2.10
CA GLN A 92 -3.36 3.88 -0.75
C GLN A 92 -4.35 4.38 0.32
N GLN A 93 -4.90 5.57 0.11
CA GLN A 93 -5.90 6.15 1.02
C GLN A 93 -7.15 5.27 1.14
N PHE A 94 -7.58 4.62 0.06
CA PHE A 94 -8.72 3.70 0.07
C PHE A 94 -8.48 2.55 1.05
N HIS A 95 -7.36 1.86 0.92
CA HIS A 95 -7.01 0.73 1.79
C HIS A 95 -6.81 1.17 3.25
N ASP A 96 -6.11 2.28 3.47
CA ASP A 96 -5.90 2.84 4.81
C ASP A 96 -7.24 3.16 5.48
N TYR A 97 -8.13 3.80 4.73
CA TYR A 97 -9.46 4.18 5.25
C TYR A 97 -10.30 2.95 5.53
N LEU A 98 -10.26 1.97 4.63
CA LEU A 98 -10.97 0.69 4.78
C LEU A 98 -10.58 0.00 6.11
N VAL A 99 -9.29 -0.13 6.38
CA VAL A 99 -8.80 -0.74 7.62
C VAL A 99 -9.22 0.08 8.84
N ASN A 100 -9.20 1.41 8.73
CA ASN A 100 -9.61 2.33 9.79
C ASN A 100 -11.11 2.19 10.14
N LEU A 101 -11.97 1.79 9.20
CA LEU A 101 -13.39 1.51 9.48
C LEU A 101 -13.56 0.43 10.56
N SER A 102 -12.62 -0.50 10.69
CA SER A 102 -12.64 -1.53 11.72
C SER A 102 -12.57 -0.98 13.14
N ARG A 103 -12.02 0.21 13.32
CA ARG A 103 -11.72 0.81 14.64
C ARG A 103 -10.94 -0.16 15.54
N ASN A 104 -10.18 -1.09 14.94
CA ASN A 104 -9.32 -2.05 15.64
C ASN A 104 -7.87 -1.54 15.60
N LYS A 105 -7.43 -0.97 16.72
CA LYS A 105 -6.10 -0.34 16.82
C LYS A 105 -4.94 -1.29 16.51
N LYS A 106 -5.13 -2.60 16.70
CA LYS A 106 -4.07 -3.59 16.39
C LYS A 106 -3.97 -3.82 14.88
N LEU A 107 -5.11 -4.02 14.20
CA LEU A 107 -5.11 -4.18 12.73
C LEU A 107 -4.59 -2.93 12.04
N ILE A 108 -5.02 -1.74 12.49
CA ILE A 108 -4.54 -0.46 11.96
C ILE A 108 -3.01 -0.39 12.06
N ARG A 109 -2.46 -0.67 13.24
CA ARG A 109 -1.02 -0.64 13.47
C ARG A 109 -0.24 -1.66 12.62
N PHE A 110 -0.78 -2.88 12.48
CA PHE A 110 -0.15 -3.90 11.63
C PHE A 110 -0.19 -3.49 10.15
N HIS A 111 -1.32 -2.94 9.70
CA HIS A 111 -1.45 -2.42 8.33
C HIS A 111 -0.42 -1.30 8.09
N GLU A 112 -0.31 -0.35 9.02
CA GLU A 112 0.68 0.73 8.94
C GLU A 112 2.12 0.21 8.78
N SER A 113 2.46 -0.91 9.41
CA SER A 113 3.82 -1.47 9.30
C SER A 113 4.10 -2.06 7.90
N LEU A 114 3.07 -2.42 7.14
CA LEU A 114 3.23 -2.94 5.77
C LEU A 114 3.27 -1.83 4.70
N LEU A 115 2.83 -0.61 5.03
CA LEU A 115 2.61 0.46 4.04
C LEU A 115 3.83 0.78 3.20
N LEU A 116 5.01 0.88 3.82
CA LEU A 116 6.23 1.22 3.08
C LEU A 116 6.66 0.10 2.12
N GLN A 117 6.48 -1.15 2.54
CA GLN A 117 6.75 -2.30 1.69
C GLN A 117 5.75 -2.34 0.52
N CYS A 118 4.45 -2.13 0.80
CA CYS A 118 3.41 -2.05 -0.23
C CYS A 118 3.73 -0.94 -1.25
N ARG A 119 4.14 0.23 -0.78
CA ARG A 119 4.52 1.35 -1.65
C ARG A 119 5.69 0.99 -2.56
N ARG A 120 6.69 0.28 -2.04
CA ARG A 120 7.84 -0.17 -2.84
C ARG A 120 7.42 -1.14 -3.94
N VAL A 121 6.60 -2.14 -3.59
CA VAL A 121 6.11 -3.14 -4.56
C VAL A 121 5.24 -2.46 -5.62
N ARG A 122 4.33 -1.58 -5.21
CA ARG A 122 3.45 -0.85 -6.15
C ARG A 122 4.23 0.01 -7.14
N MET A 123 5.40 0.52 -6.78
CA MET A 123 6.24 1.29 -7.70
C MET A 123 6.63 0.49 -8.94
N ILE A 124 6.68 -0.85 -8.85
CA ILE A 124 6.98 -1.73 -10.00
C ILE A 124 5.91 -1.59 -11.09
N SER A 125 4.64 -1.53 -10.70
CA SER A 125 3.52 -1.45 -11.65
C SER A 125 3.12 -0.03 -12.04
N TYR A 126 3.80 0.96 -11.48
CA TYR A 126 3.47 2.38 -11.64
C TYR A 126 3.38 2.82 -13.10
N LEU A 127 4.17 2.21 -13.98
CA LEU A 127 4.23 2.58 -15.39
C LEU A 127 3.19 1.83 -16.27
N GLU A 128 2.42 0.91 -15.68
CA GLU A 128 1.47 0.05 -16.41
C GLU A 128 0.02 0.52 -16.19
N ARG A 129 -0.44 1.40 -17.05
CA ARG A 129 -1.76 2.05 -16.97
C ARG A 129 -2.94 1.07 -16.87
N LYS A 130 -2.84 -0.11 -17.48
CA LYS A 130 -3.93 -1.12 -17.49
C LYS A 130 -4.36 -1.59 -16.10
N TYR A 131 -3.45 -1.58 -15.11
CA TYR A 131 -3.74 -2.01 -13.75
C TYR A 131 -4.58 -0.98 -12.97
N GLN A 132 -4.42 0.29 -13.32
CA GLN A 132 -5.12 1.40 -12.64
C GLN A 132 -6.63 1.37 -12.92
N ASP A 133 -7.03 1.08 -14.16
CA ASP A 133 -8.45 0.98 -14.58
C ASP A 133 -9.17 -0.16 -13.85
N LYS A 134 -8.47 -1.27 -13.64
CA LYS A 134 -9.03 -2.45 -12.97
C LYS A 134 -9.25 -2.17 -11.48
N ALA A 135 -8.27 -1.62 -10.80
CA ALA A 135 -8.33 -1.35 -9.35
C ALA A 135 -9.56 -0.52 -8.99
N TYR A 136 -9.88 0.52 -9.78
CA TYR A 136 -11.07 1.33 -9.54
C TYR A 136 -12.35 0.49 -9.54
N ARG A 137 -12.51 -0.41 -10.52
CA ARG A 137 -13.69 -1.28 -10.62
C ARG A 137 -13.78 -2.29 -9.47
N ASP A 138 -12.65 -2.85 -9.08
CA ASP A 138 -12.59 -3.77 -7.94
C ASP A 138 -13.02 -3.05 -6.66
N HIS A 139 -12.57 -1.81 -6.45
CA HIS A 139 -12.99 -0.98 -5.31
C HIS A 139 -14.49 -0.71 -5.33
N GLN A 140 -15.13 -0.56 -6.50
CA GLN A 140 -16.58 -0.40 -6.59
C GLN A 140 -17.31 -1.65 -6.04
N MET A 141 -16.82 -2.85 -6.35
CA MET A 141 -17.40 -4.10 -5.82
C MET A 141 -17.28 -4.18 -4.30
N ILE A 142 -16.13 -3.75 -3.75
CA ILE A 142 -15.94 -3.69 -2.30
C ILE A 142 -16.96 -2.72 -1.68
N LEU A 143 -17.11 -1.53 -2.27
CA LEU A 143 -18.07 -0.52 -1.82
C LEU A 143 -19.52 -1.05 -1.87
N GLU A 144 -19.90 -1.80 -2.89
CA GLU A 144 -21.23 -2.42 -2.98
C GLU A 144 -21.49 -3.37 -1.81
N GLY A 145 -20.52 -4.21 -1.48
CA GLY A 145 -20.61 -5.10 -0.34
C GLY A 145 -20.75 -4.36 0.99
N LEU A 146 -19.97 -3.28 1.16
CA LEU A 146 -20.02 -2.45 2.36
C LEU A 146 -21.37 -1.72 2.50
N LYS A 147 -21.91 -1.15 1.41
CA LYS A 147 -23.16 -0.39 1.39
C LYS A 147 -24.37 -1.31 1.64
N SER A 148 -24.36 -2.52 1.06
CA SER A 148 -25.44 -3.50 1.26
C SER A 148 -25.37 -4.18 2.63
N GLY A 149 -24.25 -4.04 3.36
CA GLY A 149 -24.03 -4.76 4.59
C GLY A 149 -23.72 -6.24 4.37
N ASP A 150 -23.47 -6.66 3.12
CA ASP A 150 -23.14 -8.04 2.79
C ASP A 150 -21.65 -8.30 3.09
N SER A 151 -21.40 -8.82 4.29
CA SER A 151 -20.04 -9.07 4.77
C SER A 151 -19.30 -10.08 3.89
N ARG A 152 -20.00 -11.06 3.36
CA ARG A 152 -19.38 -12.07 2.47
C ARG A 152 -18.96 -11.45 1.13
N LEU A 153 -19.84 -10.66 0.54
CA LEU A 153 -19.54 -9.97 -0.72
C LEU A 153 -18.34 -9.01 -0.55
N ALA A 154 -18.37 -8.18 0.51
CA ALA A 154 -17.29 -7.21 0.76
C ALA A 154 -15.93 -7.90 0.97
N GLN A 155 -15.90 -8.96 1.78
CA GLN A 155 -14.67 -9.71 2.05
C GLN A 155 -14.15 -10.41 0.79
N GLN A 156 -15.04 -11.05 0.04
CA GLN A 156 -14.66 -11.75 -1.20
C GLN A 156 -14.12 -10.76 -2.25
N ALA A 157 -14.83 -9.66 -2.47
CA ALA A 157 -14.39 -8.62 -3.43
C ALA A 157 -13.01 -8.07 -3.07
N LEU A 158 -12.76 -7.84 -1.77
CA LEU A 158 -11.46 -7.35 -1.31
C LEU A 158 -10.35 -8.41 -1.48
N ALA A 159 -10.63 -9.65 -1.12
CA ALA A 159 -9.66 -10.76 -1.28
C ALA A 159 -9.29 -10.93 -2.77
N GLU A 160 -10.29 -10.92 -3.66
CA GLU A 160 -10.07 -11.02 -5.11
C GLU A 160 -9.26 -9.84 -5.66
N HIS A 161 -9.52 -8.62 -5.16
CA HIS A 161 -8.76 -7.43 -5.52
C HIS A 161 -7.29 -7.56 -5.10
N ILE A 162 -7.04 -7.97 -3.86
CA ILE A 162 -5.66 -8.13 -3.32
C ILE A 162 -4.92 -9.23 -4.09
N GLU A 163 -5.58 -10.37 -4.34
CA GLU A 163 -5.01 -11.48 -5.11
C GLU A 163 -4.69 -11.05 -6.54
N THR A 164 -5.59 -10.32 -7.19
CA THR A 164 -5.34 -9.78 -8.53
C THR A 164 -4.12 -8.87 -8.54
N ALA A 165 -4.03 -7.96 -7.57
CA ALA A 165 -2.88 -7.06 -7.44
C ALA A 165 -1.58 -7.85 -7.22
N ARG A 166 -1.62 -8.89 -6.37
CA ARG A 166 -0.47 -9.79 -6.15
C ARG A 166 0.02 -10.40 -7.47
N LEU A 167 -0.91 -10.98 -8.23
CA LEU A 167 -0.58 -11.62 -9.52
C LEU A 167 -0.01 -10.60 -10.52
N ASP A 168 -0.57 -9.41 -10.55
CA ASP A 168 -0.10 -8.33 -11.42
C ASP A 168 1.34 -7.93 -11.06
N TYR A 169 1.67 -7.84 -9.80
CA TYR A 169 3.04 -7.50 -9.34
C TYR A 169 4.04 -8.64 -9.59
N LEU A 170 3.64 -9.87 -9.40
CA LEU A 170 4.46 -11.03 -9.75
C LEU A 170 4.77 -11.07 -11.25
N UNK A 171 3.83 -10.72 -11.92
CA UNK A 171 4.02 -10.67 -13.26
C UNK A 171 4.86 -9.59 -13.74
N UNK A 172 4.99 -8.49 -12.98
CA UNK A 172 5.80 -7.45 -13.26
C UNK A 172 7.20 -7.73 -12.85
N UNK A 173 7.43 -8.47 -11.86
CA UNK A 173 8.67 -8.84 -11.45
C UNK A 173 9.34 -9.75 -12.41
N UNK A 174 8.70 -10.48 -12.93
CA UNK A 174 9.16 -11.31 -13.87
C UNK A 174 9.55 -10.72 -15.19
N UNK A 175 9.08 -9.58 -15.30
CA UNK A 175 9.38 -8.86 -16.46
C UNK A 175 10.58 -8.02 -16.29
N TYR A 176 10.95 -7.66 -15.14
CA TYR A 176 12.07 -6.79 -14.78
C TYR A 176 13.25 -7.56 -14.13
N GLU A 177 13.37 -8.82 -14.31
CA GLU A 177 14.53 -9.61 -13.85
C GLU A 177 15.83 -9.14 -14.56
N GLY A 178 16.58 -8.30 -13.86
CA GLY A 178 17.88 -7.84 -14.30
C GLY A 178 18.46 -6.78 -13.39
N GLU A 179 19.77 -6.61 -13.43
CA GLU A 179 20.52 -5.63 -12.61
C GLU A 179 20.05 -4.16 -12.81
N GLU A 180 19.33 -3.90 -13.88
CA GLU A 180 18.81 -2.56 -14.17
C GLU A 180 17.73 -2.11 -13.17
N TYR A 181 16.97 -3.05 -12.61
CA TYR A 181 15.93 -2.72 -11.62
C TYR A 181 16.54 -2.08 -10.37
N ASN A 182 17.68 -2.59 -9.91
CA ASN A 182 18.33 -2.06 -8.70
C ASN A 182 19.09 -0.74 -8.94
N ARG A 183 19.40 -0.38 -10.19
CA ARG A 183 20.20 0.84 -10.50
C ARG A 183 19.39 2.00 -11.07
N GLY A 184 18.31 1.73 -11.79
CA GLY A 184 17.62 2.77 -12.59
C GLY A 184 16.36 3.35 -11.97
N PHE A 185 15.82 2.72 -10.93
CA PHE A 185 14.51 3.07 -10.41
C PHE A 185 14.51 4.26 -9.44
N TRP A 186 15.69 4.70 -9.01
CA TRP A 186 15.81 5.83 -8.06
C TRP A 186 16.03 7.15 -8.81
N ASP A 187 15.19 7.44 -9.80
CA ASP A 187 15.17 8.79 -10.35
C ASP A 187 14.45 9.72 -9.35
N ALA A 188 15.25 10.43 -8.57
CA ALA A 188 14.75 11.39 -7.58
C ALA A 188 13.88 12.50 -8.20
N SER A 189 13.91 12.68 -9.52
CA SER A 189 13.07 13.67 -10.22
C SER A 189 11.60 13.24 -10.25
N LEU A 190 11.33 11.94 -10.18
CA LEU A 190 9.96 11.40 -10.14
C LEU A 190 9.31 11.58 -8.75
N PHE A 191 10.13 11.77 -7.71
CA PHE A 191 9.66 11.95 -6.34
C PHE A 191 10.40 13.13 -5.68
N PRO A 192 10.16 14.36 -6.13
CA PRO A 192 10.78 15.50 -5.47
C PRO A 192 10.34 15.51 -4.00
N LEU A 193 11.29 15.30 -3.11
CA LEU A 193 11.08 15.51 -1.68
C LEU A 193 10.64 16.97 -1.55
N LYS A 194 9.36 17.20 -1.34
CA LYS A 194 8.92 18.54 -0.96
C LYS A 194 9.64 18.88 0.33
N ASN A 195 10.51 19.87 0.26
CA ASN A 195 11.11 20.48 1.43
C ASN A 195 9.95 21.13 2.21
N THR A 196 9.23 20.33 2.97
CA THR A 196 8.22 20.85 3.88
C THR A 196 8.96 21.44 5.08
N SER A 197 9.29 22.73 4.98
CA SER A 197 9.72 23.56 6.11
C SER A 197 8.54 23.80 7.06
N SER A 198 7.70 22.80 7.24
CA SER A 198 6.59 22.86 8.20
C SER A 198 6.92 21.93 9.36
N SER A 199 7.10 22.53 10.50
CA SER A 199 7.48 21.92 11.78
C SER A 199 6.43 20.96 12.37
N ARG A 200 5.60 20.32 11.54
CA ARG A 200 4.55 19.41 12.02
C ARG A 200 4.76 17.94 11.67
N CYS A 201 5.91 17.58 11.09
CA CYS A 201 6.19 16.18 10.74
C CYS A 201 7.12 15.47 11.73
N LEU A 202 7.18 15.93 12.99
CA LEU A 202 7.99 15.29 14.04
C LEU A 202 7.21 14.25 14.86
N GLY A 203 6.11 13.73 14.32
CA GLY A 203 5.30 12.73 15.02
C GLY A 203 5.46 11.28 14.57
N TYR A 204 6.26 11.02 13.52
CA TYR A 204 6.40 9.67 12.96
C TYR A 204 7.84 9.34 12.58
N PHE A 205 8.72 9.33 13.60
CA PHE A 205 10.00 8.64 13.58
C PHE A 205 10.22 7.96 14.93
#